data_87604484f1569375a6816fb56eb038a2
#
_entry.id   87604484f1569375a6816fb56eb038a2
#
_cell.length_a   1.000
_cell.length_b   1.000
_cell.length_c   1.000
_cell.angle_alpha   90.00
_cell.angle_beta   90.00
_cell.angle_gamma   90.00
#
_symmetry.space_group_name_H-M   'P 1'
#
loop_
_entity.id
_entity.type
_entity.pdbx_description
1 polymer ?
#
loop_
_entity_poly.entity_id
_entity_poly.type
_entity_poly.pdbx_seq_one_letter_code
_entity_poly.pdbx_strand_id
1 'polypeptide(L)'
;MQTQAFLNAHPDMKYRTEGWQAYAEGDFAQARTLLEKAASYGDKPAQALLAEMAWKGQGQPVDRALAYAWADLAAERGYRLFVAQRENYWRQLDAGERERAVEIGQPMLATYADEVATRKLDSHLLRERFSSANWRRRKALDLVVPGPDGLRMVIRGHAFYQDKFWEPTKYREWVDAVWTDPPKTNVEVGDPTPAGGR
;
A
#
# COMPACT_ATOMS: atom_id res chain seq x y z
N MET A 1 -6.36 3.82 -13.47
CA MET A 1 -7.62 4.22 -12.82
C MET A 1 -7.43 5.04 -11.53
N GLN A 2 -6.22 5.49 -11.21
CA GLN A 2 -5.90 6.26 -10.00
C GLN A 2 -6.19 7.76 -10.21
N THR A 3 -7.45 8.11 -10.35
CA THR A 3 -7.85 9.52 -10.34
C THR A 3 -7.90 10.06 -8.92
N GLN A 4 -7.78 11.38 -8.73
CA GLN A 4 -7.89 12.00 -7.41
C GLN A 4 -9.21 11.64 -6.72
N ALA A 5 -10.32 11.55 -7.47
CA ALA A 5 -11.61 11.13 -6.93
C ALA A 5 -11.62 9.68 -6.43
N PHE A 6 -10.91 8.79 -7.13
CA PHE A 6 -10.74 7.40 -6.69
C PHE A 6 -9.87 7.34 -5.42
N LEU A 7 -8.71 7.99 -5.44
CA LEU A 7 -7.78 7.99 -4.32
C LEU A 7 -8.41 8.60 -3.05
N ASN A 8 -9.21 9.65 -3.17
CA ASN A 8 -9.89 10.25 -2.02
C ASN A 8 -10.84 9.28 -1.32
N ALA A 9 -11.45 8.35 -2.06
CA ALA A 9 -12.31 7.31 -1.51
C ALA A 9 -11.57 6.05 -1.04
N HIS A 10 -10.29 5.91 -1.40
CA HIS A 10 -9.45 4.75 -1.07
C HIS A 10 -8.20 5.20 -0.30
N PRO A 11 -8.34 5.47 1.01
CA PRO A 11 -7.27 6.04 1.83
C PRO A 11 -6.03 5.15 1.93
N ASP A 12 -6.18 3.83 1.84
CA ASP A 12 -5.10 2.85 1.73
C ASP A 12 -4.21 3.17 0.53
N MET A 13 -4.79 3.27 -0.67
CA MET A 13 -4.06 3.57 -1.90
C MET A 13 -3.58 5.02 -1.98
N LYS A 14 -4.39 5.97 -1.48
CA LYS A 14 -4.04 7.39 -1.46
C LYS A 14 -2.76 7.62 -0.67
N TYR A 15 -2.78 7.24 0.59
CA TYR A 15 -1.64 7.46 1.47
C TYR A 15 -0.42 6.64 1.08
N ARG A 16 -0.60 5.43 0.52
CA ARG A 16 0.51 4.69 -0.07
C ARG A 16 1.16 5.46 -1.22
N THR A 17 0.37 5.95 -2.17
CA THR A 17 0.88 6.67 -3.35
C THR A 17 1.63 7.93 -2.94
N GLU A 18 1.04 8.74 -2.04
CA GLU A 18 1.68 9.95 -1.51
C GLU A 18 2.95 9.60 -0.71
N GLY A 19 2.91 8.53 0.09
CA GLY A 19 4.06 8.06 0.86
C GLY A 19 5.21 7.55 0.00
N TRP A 20 4.92 6.85 -1.08
CA TRP A 20 5.93 6.42 -2.05
C TRP A 20 6.55 7.60 -2.80
N GLN A 21 5.75 8.60 -3.13
CA GLN A 21 6.27 9.83 -3.73
C GLN A 21 7.24 10.53 -2.78
N ALA A 22 6.86 10.77 -1.53
CA ALA A 22 7.74 11.37 -0.52
C ALA A 22 9.01 10.54 -0.30
N TYR A 23 8.90 9.20 -0.29
CA TYR A 23 10.04 8.29 -0.21
C TYR A 23 11.00 8.47 -1.38
N ALA A 24 10.49 8.54 -2.61
CA ALA A 24 11.28 8.75 -3.82
C ALA A 24 11.98 10.11 -3.86
N GLU A 25 11.37 11.13 -3.26
CA GLU A 25 11.92 12.48 -3.09
C GLU A 25 12.95 12.58 -1.94
N GLY A 26 13.08 11.51 -1.14
CA GLY A 26 13.99 11.46 0.02
C GLY A 26 13.41 12.09 1.29
N ASP A 27 12.18 12.56 1.29
CA ASP A 27 11.48 13.01 2.50
C ASP A 27 10.95 11.81 3.28
N PHE A 28 11.89 11.10 3.93
CA PHE A 28 11.58 9.90 4.69
C PHE A 28 10.69 10.16 5.91
N ALA A 29 10.72 11.35 6.49
CA ALA A 29 9.86 11.71 7.62
C ALA A 29 8.39 11.80 7.18
N GLN A 30 8.12 12.49 6.07
CA GLN A 30 6.79 12.55 5.48
C GLN A 30 6.35 11.19 4.93
N ALA A 31 7.25 10.46 4.24
CA ALA A 31 6.98 9.12 3.73
C ALA A 31 6.48 8.19 4.85
N ARG A 32 7.19 8.13 5.99
CA ARG A 32 6.79 7.33 7.14
C ARG A 32 5.39 7.70 7.63
N THR A 33 5.13 9.00 7.83
CA THR A 33 3.83 9.48 8.32
C THR A 33 2.68 9.07 7.39
N LEU A 34 2.87 9.14 6.08
CA LEU A 34 1.86 8.78 5.09
C LEU A 34 1.70 7.26 5.00
N LEU A 35 2.80 6.51 5.02
CA LEU A 35 2.77 5.05 4.98
C LEU A 35 2.12 4.45 6.25
N GLU A 36 2.35 5.03 7.44
CA GLU A 36 1.65 4.63 8.67
C GLU A 36 0.13 4.86 8.55
N LYS A 37 -0.29 5.95 7.91
CA LYS A 37 -1.72 6.16 7.61
C LYS A 37 -2.25 5.08 6.66
N ALA A 38 -1.54 4.74 5.57
CA ALA A 38 -1.93 3.67 4.66
C ALA A 38 -2.00 2.32 5.39
N ALA A 39 -0.97 2.00 6.18
CA ALA A 39 -0.89 0.79 6.99
C ALA A 39 -2.09 0.63 7.94
N SER A 40 -2.58 1.74 8.51
CA SER A 40 -3.76 1.72 9.39
C SER A 40 -5.08 1.39 8.67
N TYR A 41 -5.07 1.33 7.35
CA TYR A 41 -6.16 0.84 6.49
C TYR A 41 -5.85 -0.54 5.89
N GLY A 42 -4.82 -1.24 6.41
CA GLY A 42 -4.46 -2.60 5.99
C GLY A 42 -3.68 -2.67 4.68
N ASP A 43 -3.02 -1.59 4.28
CA ASP A 43 -2.17 -1.57 3.08
C ASP A 43 -0.86 -2.32 3.34
N LYS A 44 -0.78 -3.57 2.89
CA LYS A 44 0.37 -4.44 3.10
C LYS A 44 1.66 -3.94 2.43
N PRO A 45 1.63 -3.36 1.21
CA PRO A 45 2.82 -2.72 0.64
C PRO A 45 3.37 -1.56 1.47
N ALA A 46 2.50 -0.75 2.09
CA ALA A 46 2.95 0.32 2.97
C ALA A 46 3.62 -0.25 4.24
N GLN A 47 3.05 -1.31 4.83
CA GLN A 47 3.66 -2.01 5.97
C GLN A 47 5.04 -2.58 5.59
N ALA A 48 5.18 -3.18 4.39
CA ALA A 48 6.44 -3.71 3.91
C ALA A 48 7.50 -2.62 3.67
N LEU A 49 7.12 -1.44 3.16
CA LEU A 49 8.03 -0.32 2.98
C LEU A 49 8.44 0.31 4.32
N LEU A 50 7.54 0.40 5.30
CA LEU A 50 7.87 0.82 6.66
C LEU A 50 8.89 -0.13 7.31
N ALA A 51 8.75 -1.43 7.06
CA ALA A 51 9.74 -2.43 7.48
C ALA A 51 11.12 -2.15 6.86
N GLU A 52 11.17 -1.89 5.56
CA GLU A 52 12.42 -1.56 4.86
C GLU A 52 13.04 -0.26 5.39
N MET A 53 12.25 0.79 5.59
CA MET A 53 12.70 2.07 6.13
C MET A 53 13.31 1.91 7.53
N ALA A 54 12.67 1.14 8.42
CA ALA A 54 13.20 0.86 9.75
C ALA A 54 14.49 0.03 9.69
N TRP A 55 14.58 -0.94 8.77
CA TRP A 55 15.76 -1.76 8.56
C TRP A 55 16.96 -0.96 8.06
N LYS A 56 16.73 -0.01 7.17
CA LYS A 56 17.76 0.85 6.56
C LYS A 56 18.06 2.13 7.35
N GLY A 57 17.29 2.47 8.36
CA GLY A 57 17.43 3.73 9.09
C GLY A 57 17.02 4.95 8.27
N GLN A 58 16.00 4.82 7.43
CA GLN A 58 15.50 5.90 6.59
C GLN A 58 14.43 6.72 7.34
N GLY A 59 14.76 7.99 7.64
CA GLY A 59 13.90 8.89 8.43
C GLY A 59 13.88 8.61 9.93
N GLN A 60 14.66 7.65 10.40
CA GLN A 60 14.85 7.28 11.80
C GLN A 60 16.15 6.47 11.95
N PRO A 61 16.71 6.30 13.15
CA PRO A 61 17.81 5.34 13.35
C PRO A 61 17.41 3.92 12.95
N VAL A 62 18.39 3.10 12.56
CA VAL A 62 18.16 1.68 12.26
C VAL A 62 17.50 1.00 13.45
N ASP A 63 16.39 0.34 13.22
CA ASP A 63 15.64 -0.43 14.21
C ASP A 63 15.16 -1.75 13.60
N ARG A 64 15.97 -2.80 13.78
CA ARG A 64 15.71 -4.11 13.19
C ARG A 64 14.53 -4.82 13.83
N ALA A 65 14.29 -4.61 15.13
CA ALA A 65 13.15 -5.17 15.84
C ALA A 65 11.83 -4.56 15.32
N LEU A 66 11.77 -3.24 15.17
CA LEU A 66 10.64 -2.54 14.55
C LEU A 66 10.44 -2.95 13.09
N ALA A 67 11.54 -3.12 12.34
CA ALA A 67 11.47 -3.58 10.96
C ALA A 67 10.82 -4.96 10.84
N TYR A 68 11.17 -5.88 11.74
CA TYR A 68 10.53 -7.18 11.77
C TYR A 68 9.05 -7.08 12.14
N ALA A 69 8.68 -6.27 13.14
CA ALA A 69 7.28 -6.09 13.53
C ALA A 69 6.41 -5.58 12.36
N TRP A 70 6.92 -4.63 11.58
CA TRP A 70 6.24 -4.18 10.36
C TRP A 70 6.20 -5.27 9.27
N ALA A 71 7.28 -6.04 9.09
CA ALA A 71 7.32 -7.12 8.10
C ALA A 71 6.35 -8.26 8.46
N ASP A 72 6.17 -8.55 9.74
CA ASP A 72 5.22 -9.56 10.22
C ASP A 72 3.77 -9.14 9.90
N LEU A 73 3.41 -7.90 10.18
CA LEU A 73 2.12 -7.33 9.77
C LEU A 73 1.91 -7.36 8.24
N ALA A 74 2.94 -7.04 7.46
CA ALA A 74 2.85 -7.11 6.00
C ALA A 74 2.59 -8.54 5.50
N ALA A 75 3.13 -9.54 6.20
CA ALA A 75 3.05 -10.95 5.84
C ALA A 75 1.74 -11.64 6.22
N GLU A 76 0.84 -11.01 7.00
CA GLU A 76 -0.40 -11.62 7.52
C GLU A 76 -1.27 -12.27 6.43
N ARG A 77 -1.33 -11.68 5.21
CA ARG A 77 -2.11 -12.22 4.08
C ARG A 77 -1.38 -13.29 3.28
N GLY A 78 -0.16 -13.66 3.67
CA GLY A 78 0.61 -14.74 3.03
C GLY A 78 1.15 -14.37 1.64
N TYR A 79 1.20 -13.11 1.23
CA TYR A 79 1.82 -12.73 -0.04
C TYR A 79 3.30 -13.10 -0.05
N ARG A 80 3.71 -13.91 -1.03
CA ARG A 80 5.04 -14.52 -1.08
C ARG A 80 6.19 -13.54 -0.88
N LEU A 81 6.08 -12.35 -1.46
CA LEU A 81 7.10 -11.32 -1.36
C LEU A 81 7.28 -10.85 0.10
N PHE A 82 6.18 -10.57 0.79
CA PHE A 82 6.22 -10.04 2.16
C PHE A 82 6.57 -11.13 3.18
N VAL A 83 6.12 -12.36 2.95
CA VAL A 83 6.58 -13.52 3.75
C VAL A 83 8.09 -13.70 3.61
N ALA A 84 8.63 -13.63 2.39
CA ALA A 84 10.07 -13.75 2.17
C ALA A 84 10.86 -12.62 2.84
N GLN A 85 10.35 -11.38 2.85
CA GLN A 85 10.97 -10.25 3.56
C GLN A 85 11.00 -10.50 5.07
N ARG A 86 9.87 -10.90 5.67
CA ARG A 86 9.76 -11.25 7.09
C ARG A 86 10.76 -12.33 7.49
N GLU A 87 10.79 -13.44 6.77
CA GLU A 87 11.68 -14.56 7.04
C GLU A 87 13.16 -14.16 6.90
N ASN A 88 13.47 -13.29 5.94
CA ASN A 88 14.82 -12.77 5.76
C ASN A 88 15.24 -11.90 6.95
N TYR A 89 14.37 -11.05 7.45
CA TYR A 89 14.66 -10.21 8.62
C TYR A 89 14.81 -11.07 9.88
N TRP A 90 13.89 -12.02 10.14
CA TRP A 90 13.96 -12.90 11.29
C TRP A 90 15.28 -13.64 11.42
N ARG A 91 15.80 -14.15 10.31
CA ARG A 91 17.09 -14.87 10.30
C ARG A 91 18.28 -14.01 10.71
N GLN A 92 18.18 -12.69 10.52
CA GLN A 92 19.25 -11.75 10.80
C GLN A 92 19.16 -11.10 12.19
N LEU A 93 18.03 -11.26 12.89
CA LEU A 93 17.85 -10.76 14.25
C LEU A 93 18.62 -11.64 15.25
N ASP A 94 19.26 -10.98 16.22
CA ASP A 94 19.75 -11.65 17.42
C ASP A 94 18.62 -11.95 18.42
N ALA A 95 18.93 -12.59 19.55
CA ALA A 95 17.95 -12.99 20.54
C ALA A 95 17.25 -11.78 21.19
N GLY A 96 17.98 -10.75 21.55
CA GLY A 96 17.44 -9.53 22.16
C GLY A 96 16.57 -8.73 21.18
N GLU A 97 16.99 -8.64 19.90
CA GLU A 97 16.18 -8.02 18.84
C GLU A 97 14.86 -8.77 18.62
N ARG A 98 14.86 -10.12 18.70
CA ARG A 98 13.64 -10.93 18.59
C ARG A 98 12.69 -10.72 19.76
N GLU A 99 13.17 -10.69 20.99
CA GLU A 99 12.35 -10.36 22.16
C GLU A 99 11.72 -8.97 22.00
N ARG A 100 12.52 -7.98 21.66
CA ARG A 100 12.06 -6.61 21.45
C ARG A 100 11.07 -6.52 20.28
N ALA A 101 11.23 -7.31 19.22
CA ALA A 101 10.29 -7.33 18.10
C ALA A 101 8.89 -7.81 18.54
N VAL A 102 8.82 -8.80 19.42
CA VAL A 102 7.53 -9.26 19.99
C VAL A 102 6.90 -8.17 20.87
N GLU A 103 7.69 -7.52 21.74
CA GLU A 103 7.21 -6.44 22.60
C GLU A 103 6.65 -5.25 21.79
N ILE A 104 7.34 -4.84 20.73
CA ILE A 104 6.91 -3.77 19.82
C ILE A 104 5.68 -4.20 19.01
N GLY A 105 5.65 -5.44 18.52
CA GLY A 105 4.59 -5.96 17.66
C GLY A 105 3.23 -6.02 18.37
N GLN A 106 3.18 -6.40 19.65
CA GLN A 106 1.94 -6.56 20.38
C GLN A 106 1.03 -5.30 20.36
N PRO A 107 1.49 -4.10 20.75
CA PRO A 107 0.64 -2.91 20.68
C PRO A 107 0.32 -2.49 19.24
N MET A 108 1.16 -2.84 18.24
CA MET A 108 0.90 -2.52 16.84
C MET A 108 -0.32 -3.26 16.28
N LEU A 109 -0.58 -4.48 16.77
CA LEU A 109 -1.75 -5.27 16.35
C LEU A 109 -3.07 -4.53 16.56
N ALA A 110 -3.19 -3.75 17.63
CA ALA A 110 -4.42 -2.99 17.95
C ALA A 110 -4.78 -1.95 16.86
N THR A 111 -3.83 -1.56 16.02
CA THR A 111 -4.03 -0.53 14.98
C THR A 111 -3.86 -1.08 13.56
N TYR A 112 -2.89 -1.98 13.37
CA TYR A 112 -2.39 -2.35 12.04
C TYR A 112 -2.66 -3.80 11.65
N ALA A 113 -3.10 -4.66 12.60
CA ALA A 113 -3.48 -6.03 12.28
C ALA A 113 -4.61 -6.05 11.24
N ASP A 114 -4.60 -7.04 10.39
CA ASP A 114 -5.51 -7.12 9.24
C ASP A 114 -6.97 -7.04 9.64
N GLU A 115 -7.35 -7.72 10.73
CA GLU A 115 -8.72 -7.69 11.25
C GLU A 115 -9.19 -6.27 11.64
N VAL A 116 -8.32 -5.46 12.25
CA VAL A 116 -8.66 -4.09 12.70
C VAL A 116 -8.67 -3.13 11.53
N ALA A 117 -7.58 -3.13 10.77
CA ALA A 117 -7.37 -2.22 9.65
C ALA A 117 -8.37 -2.44 8.52
N THR A 118 -8.71 -3.72 8.23
CA THR A 118 -9.73 -4.08 7.23
C THR A 118 -11.10 -3.56 7.63
N ARG A 119 -11.53 -3.72 8.88
CA ARG A 119 -12.81 -3.14 9.35
C ARG A 119 -12.87 -1.63 9.21
N LYS A 120 -11.76 -0.94 9.45
CA LYS A 120 -11.66 0.52 9.26
C LYS A 120 -11.82 0.91 7.80
N LEU A 121 -11.14 0.20 6.89
CA LEU A 121 -11.25 0.42 5.45
C LEU A 121 -12.67 0.13 4.95
N ASP A 122 -13.25 -1.01 5.34
CA ASP A 122 -14.62 -1.40 4.97
C ASP A 122 -15.64 -0.35 5.38
N SER A 123 -15.53 0.13 6.62
CA SER A 123 -16.41 1.19 7.12
C SER A 123 -16.27 2.49 6.34
N HIS A 124 -15.06 2.81 5.87
CA HIS A 124 -14.81 3.97 5.03
C HIS A 124 -15.43 3.79 3.64
N LEU A 125 -15.18 2.67 2.97
CA LEU A 125 -15.74 2.38 1.64
C LEU A 125 -17.27 2.35 1.64
N LEU A 126 -17.88 1.77 2.68
CA LEU A 126 -19.33 1.77 2.83
C LEU A 126 -19.88 3.19 2.99
N ARG A 127 -19.24 4.04 3.79
CA ARG A 127 -19.65 5.46 3.92
C ARG A 127 -19.56 6.19 2.59
N GLU A 128 -18.46 6.04 1.85
CA GLU A 128 -18.27 6.64 0.53
C GLU A 128 -19.34 6.16 -0.47
N ARG A 129 -19.66 4.87 -0.44
CA ARG A 129 -20.69 4.29 -1.28
C ARG A 129 -22.08 4.81 -0.94
N PHE A 130 -22.43 4.95 0.34
CA PHE A 130 -23.77 5.35 0.80
C PHE A 130 -23.94 6.86 0.99
N SER A 131 -22.85 7.64 1.11
CA SER A 131 -22.90 9.11 1.22
C SER A 131 -23.54 9.77 -0.02
N SER A 132 -23.63 9.02 -1.11
CA SER A 132 -24.21 9.46 -2.36
C SER A 132 -25.58 8.82 -2.56
N ALA A 133 -26.65 9.57 -2.27
CA ALA A 133 -28.04 9.18 -2.54
C ALA A 133 -28.30 8.74 -3.99
N ASN A 134 -27.35 8.92 -4.89
CA ASN A 134 -27.45 8.68 -6.32
C ASN A 134 -26.41 7.68 -6.85
N TRP A 135 -25.96 6.70 -6.06
CA TRP A 135 -24.98 5.69 -6.50
C TRP A 135 -25.32 5.04 -7.87
N ARG A 136 -26.59 4.64 -8.05
CA ARG A 136 -27.05 4.07 -9.33
C ARG A 136 -26.98 5.07 -10.48
N ARG A 137 -27.26 6.35 -10.22
CA ARG A 137 -27.20 7.43 -11.22
C ARG A 137 -25.76 7.75 -11.58
N ARG A 138 -24.83 7.69 -10.62
CA ARG A 138 -23.39 7.91 -10.87
C ARG A 138 -22.80 6.86 -11.80
N LYS A 139 -23.24 5.59 -11.73
CA LYS A 139 -22.82 4.55 -12.69
C LYS A 139 -23.17 4.87 -14.15
N ALA A 140 -24.18 5.68 -14.38
CA ALA A 140 -24.62 6.07 -15.72
C ALA A 140 -23.96 7.35 -16.23
N LEU A 141 -23.24 8.10 -15.39
CA LEU A 141 -22.63 9.37 -15.76
C LEU A 141 -21.12 9.17 -15.98
N ASP A 142 -20.62 9.74 -17.06
CA ASP A 142 -19.18 9.77 -17.31
C ASP A 142 -18.48 10.82 -16.43
N LEU A 143 -17.28 10.48 -15.95
CA LEU A 143 -16.43 11.39 -15.20
C LEU A 143 -15.44 12.06 -16.14
N VAL A 144 -15.36 13.38 -16.06
CA VAL A 144 -14.33 14.15 -16.77
C VAL A 144 -13.24 14.48 -15.75
N VAL A 145 -12.05 13.98 -15.97
CA VAL A 145 -10.88 14.17 -15.09
C VAL A 145 -9.72 14.77 -15.88
N PRO A 146 -8.82 15.53 -15.21
CA PRO A 146 -7.57 15.94 -15.85
C PRO A 146 -6.72 14.70 -16.19
N GLY A 147 -6.24 14.60 -17.42
CA GLY A 147 -5.25 13.61 -17.84
C GLY A 147 -3.82 14.04 -17.44
N PRO A 148 -2.83 13.12 -17.56
CA PRO A 148 -1.43 13.41 -17.24
C PRO A 148 -0.82 14.53 -18.09
N ASP A 149 -1.36 14.77 -19.27
CA ASP A 149 -0.98 15.81 -20.25
C ASP A 149 -1.77 17.12 -20.08
N GLY A 150 -2.60 17.23 -19.03
CA GLY A 150 -3.49 18.36 -18.78
C GLY A 150 -4.74 18.38 -19.67
N LEU A 151 -4.91 17.44 -20.60
CA LEU A 151 -6.13 17.28 -21.39
C LEU A 151 -7.24 16.63 -20.57
N ARG A 152 -8.47 16.85 -21.00
CA ARG A 152 -9.63 16.21 -20.34
C ARG A 152 -9.72 14.73 -20.76
N MET A 153 -9.68 13.84 -19.78
CA MET A 153 -9.93 12.41 -19.95
C MET A 153 -11.33 12.06 -19.48
N VAL A 154 -12.05 11.29 -20.30
CA VAL A 154 -13.39 10.80 -19.93
C VAL A 154 -13.30 9.38 -19.46
N ILE A 155 -13.74 9.13 -18.23
CA ILE A 155 -13.86 7.79 -17.65
C ILE A 155 -15.35 7.44 -17.61
N ARG A 156 -15.73 6.35 -18.26
CA ARG A 156 -17.11 5.89 -18.21
C ARG A 156 -17.53 5.51 -16.79
N GLY A 157 -18.66 6.05 -16.32
CA GLY A 157 -19.13 5.85 -14.95
C GLY A 157 -19.25 4.37 -14.57
N HIS A 158 -19.75 3.51 -15.48
CA HIS A 158 -19.85 2.07 -15.20
C HIS A 158 -18.48 1.40 -15.02
N ALA A 159 -17.39 1.91 -15.62
CA ALA A 159 -16.05 1.39 -15.45
C ALA A 159 -15.42 1.89 -14.12
N PHE A 160 -15.69 3.14 -13.76
CA PHE A 160 -15.23 3.72 -12.51
C PHE A 160 -15.92 3.13 -11.27
N TYR A 161 -17.24 2.96 -11.36
CA TYR A 161 -18.08 2.48 -10.25
C TYR A 161 -18.32 0.96 -10.30
N GLN A 162 -17.35 0.16 -10.81
CA GLN A 162 -17.43 -1.31 -10.72
C GLN A 162 -17.40 -1.74 -9.26
N ASP A 163 -18.22 -2.73 -8.91
CA ASP A 163 -18.33 -3.20 -7.53
C ASP A 163 -16.99 -3.67 -6.92
N LYS A 164 -16.09 -4.19 -7.75
CA LYS A 164 -14.73 -4.58 -7.31
C LYS A 164 -13.87 -3.44 -6.75
N PHE A 165 -14.27 -2.19 -6.96
CA PHE A 165 -13.58 -1.03 -6.42
C PHE A 165 -14.30 -0.40 -5.23
N TRP A 166 -15.58 -0.69 -5.02
CA TRP A 166 -16.42 0.04 -4.06
C TRP A 166 -17.18 -0.86 -3.08
N GLU A 167 -17.25 -2.15 -3.34
CA GLU A 167 -17.82 -3.12 -2.43
C GLU A 167 -16.65 -3.72 -1.61
N PRO A 168 -16.67 -3.61 -0.25
CA PRO A 168 -15.51 -3.94 0.57
C PRO A 168 -14.90 -5.33 0.32
N THR A 169 -15.74 -6.36 0.26
CA THR A 169 -15.24 -7.74 0.03
C THR A 169 -14.59 -7.88 -1.34
N LYS A 170 -15.25 -7.37 -2.39
CA LYS A 170 -14.73 -7.42 -3.76
C LYS A 170 -13.49 -6.55 -3.96
N TYR A 171 -13.41 -5.44 -3.21
CA TYR A 171 -12.22 -4.60 -3.22
C TYR A 171 -11.01 -5.35 -2.66
N ARG A 172 -11.18 -6.03 -1.52
CA ARG A 172 -10.12 -6.87 -0.95
C ARG A 172 -9.72 -8.00 -1.89
N GLU A 173 -10.69 -8.73 -2.45
CA GLU A 173 -10.43 -9.78 -3.45
C GLU A 173 -9.61 -9.25 -4.63
N TRP A 174 -9.93 -8.06 -5.10
CA TRP A 174 -9.20 -7.42 -6.19
C TRP A 174 -7.77 -7.02 -5.77
N VAL A 175 -7.59 -6.45 -4.59
CA VAL A 175 -6.25 -6.10 -4.06
C VAL A 175 -5.43 -7.36 -3.83
N ASP A 176 -6.03 -8.40 -3.22
CA ASP A 176 -5.36 -9.67 -2.95
C ASP A 176 -4.91 -10.37 -4.24
N ALA A 177 -5.75 -10.36 -5.28
CA ALA A 177 -5.39 -10.93 -6.58
C ALA A 177 -4.16 -10.23 -7.20
N VAL A 178 -4.06 -8.90 -7.07
CA VAL A 178 -2.90 -8.12 -7.58
C VAL A 178 -1.61 -8.50 -6.87
N TRP A 179 -1.66 -8.79 -5.55
CA TRP A 179 -0.46 -9.08 -4.76
C TRP A 179 -0.12 -10.58 -4.66
N THR A 180 -1.09 -11.45 -4.87
CA THR A 180 -0.87 -12.91 -4.90
C THR A 180 -0.17 -13.33 -6.20
N ASP A 181 -0.60 -12.78 -7.33
CA ASP A 181 0.00 -13.02 -8.65
C ASP A 181 0.23 -11.68 -9.36
N PRO A 182 1.27 -10.92 -8.94
CA PRO A 182 1.57 -9.64 -9.55
C PRO A 182 1.90 -9.82 -11.05
N PRO A 183 1.42 -8.92 -11.92
CA PRO A 183 1.70 -8.99 -13.33
C PRO A 183 3.22 -9.02 -13.56
N LYS A 184 3.70 -9.99 -14.32
CA LYS A 184 5.11 -10.10 -14.67
C LYS A 184 5.43 -8.93 -15.59
N THR A 185 6.12 -7.93 -15.06
CA THR A 185 6.73 -6.89 -15.90
C THR A 185 7.97 -7.50 -16.54
N ASN A 186 7.93 -7.74 -17.84
CA ASN A 186 9.13 -8.03 -18.59
C ASN A 186 9.95 -6.72 -18.64
N VAL A 187 10.90 -6.58 -17.74
CA VAL A 187 11.98 -5.62 -17.92
C VAL A 187 12.97 -6.30 -18.87
N GLU A 188 12.94 -5.97 -20.14
CA GLU A 188 14.06 -6.25 -21.04
C GLU A 188 15.22 -5.38 -20.57
N VAL A 189 16.15 -6.01 -19.87
CA VAL A 189 17.45 -5.39 -19.60
C VAL A 189 18.20 -5.43 -20.93
N GLY A 190 18.25 -4.29 -21.63
CA GLY A 190 19.06 -4.17 -22.83
C GLY A 190 20.52 -4.54 -22.53
N ASP A 191 21.21 -5.15 -23.50
CA ASP A 191 22.62 -5.50 -23.37
C ASP A 191 23.45 -4.29 -22.91
N PRO A 192 24.38 -4.51 -21.95
CA PRO A 192 25.22 -3.42 -21.47
C PRO A 192 26.05 -2.84 -22.62
N THR A 193 25.85 -1.58 -22.92
CA THR A 193 26.68 -0.87 -23.91
C THR A 193 28.09 -0.76 -23.33
N PRO A 194 29.15 -1.28 -23.99
CA PRO A 194 30.49 -1.13 -23.49
C PRO A 194 30.85 0.35 -23.44
N ALA A 195 31.31 0.83 -22.27
CA ALA A 195 31.83 2.17 -22.10
C ALA A 195 33.04 2.32 -23.04
N GLY A 196 32.89 3.17 -24.07
CA GLY A 196 33.95 3.44 -25.00
C GLY A 196 35.15 4.00 -24.29
N GLY A 197 36.26 3.25 -24.31
CA GLY A 197 37.54 3.73 -23.87
C GLY A 197 38.04 4.87 -24.74
N ARG A 198 38.53 5.93 -24.14
CA ARG A 198 39.53 6.85 -24.65
C ARG A 198 40.67 6.92 -23.67
#